data_1e7fc6ccfd77f3202664775921fc9a1b
#
_entry.id   1e7fc6ccfd77f3202664775921fc9a1b
#
_cell.length_a   1.000
_cell.length_b   1.000
_cell.length_c   1.000
_cell.angle_alpha   90.00
_cell.angle_beta   90.00
_cell.angle_gamma   90.00
#
_symmetry.space_group_name_H-M   'P 1'
#
loop_
_entity.id
_entity.type
_entity.pdbx_description
1 polymer ?
#
loop_
_entity_poly.entity_id
_entity_poly.type
_entity_poly.pdbx_seq_one_letter_code
_entity_poly.pdbx_strand_id
1 'polypeptide(L)'
;MCAAFIGIAFTAGVVSSFVIDTFRTRVMPPPISSDGKPITIAREDVERTLSADDAAKRETESLRKHASEQKIASRLVKDALILGDLSYGASESDVRARYGAPTKIESERSMRYAGRTLVEYEYADSLSIDLVDGSVCLVKISDRSNLSSGKGVRIGTSTTELRQIYGEPSLIYGEDYIYFSEEDPTIGFAFEIEHGYVDEIKMGDLGL
;
A
#
# COMPACT_ATOMS: atom_id res chain seq x y z
N MET A 1 9.91 -44.59 -29.92
CA MET A 1 9.23 -45.49 -28.97
C MET A 1 8.74 -44.69 -27.78
N CYS A 2 7.43 -44.79 -27.55
CA CYS A 2 6.66 -44.35 -26.35
C CYS A 2 6.70 -42.89 -25.97
N ALA A 3 5.71 -42.18 -26.45
CA ALA A 3 5.16 -40.97 -25.89
C ALA A 3 4.34 -41.29 -24.63
N ALA A 4 4.51 -40.52 -23.57
CA ALA A 4 3.60 -40.53 -22.43
C ALA A 4 2.89 -39.16 -22.37
N PHE A 5 1.62 -39.14 -22.72
CA PHE A 5 0.71 -38.03 -22.51
C PHE A 5 0.25 -38.05 -21.04
N ILE A 6 0.53 -36.96 -20.29
CA ILE A 6 -0.11 -36.74 -18.98
C ILE A 6 -1.24 -35.76 -19.22
N GLY A 7 -2.48 -36.29 -19.16
CA GLY A 7 -3.69 -35.48 -19.21
C GLY A 7 -3.93 -34.76 -17.89
N ILE A 8 -4.11 -33.44 -17.97
CA ILE A 8 -4.55 -32.61 -16.83
C ILE A 8 -6.07 -32.62 -16.84
N ALA A 9 -6.67 -33.25 -15.83
CA ALA A 9 -8.12 -33.27 -15.64
C ALA A 9 -8.56 -31.91 -15.06
N PHE A 10 -9.38 -31.18 -15.81
CA PHE A 10 -10.15 -30.04 -15.33
C PHE A 10 -11.27 -30.53 -14.44
N THR A 11 -11.23 -30.28 -13.16
CA THR A 11 -12.38 -30.46 -12.27
C THR A 11 -13.30 -29.26 -12.40
N ALA A 12 -14.48 -29.50 -12.94
CA ALA A 12 -15.56 -28.54 -13.03
C ALA A 12 -15.99 -28.08 -11.64
N GLY A 13 -15.97 -26.77 -11.42
CA GLY A 13 -16.46 -26.13 -10.20
C GLY A 13 -17.98 -26.35 -10.07
N VAL A 14 -18.35 -26.83 -8.90
CA VAL A 14 -19.75 -26.98 -8.49
C VAL A 14 -20.38 -25.63 -8.31
N VAL A 15 -21.28 -25.23 -9.18
CA VAL A 15 -22.18 -24.09 -9.02
C VAL A 15 -23.18 -24.48 -7.92
N SER A 16 -22.96 -23.93 -6.72
CA SER A 16 -23.92 -24.06 -5.63
C SER A 16 -25.15 -23.22 -5.96
N SER A 17 -26.22 -23.88 -6.44
CA SER A 17 -27.51 -23.25 -6.58
C SER A 17 -28.07 -22.94 -5.20
N PHE A 18 -28.13 -21.66 -4.86
CA PHE A 18 -28.90 -21.20 -3.73
C PHE A 18 -30.39 -21.42 -4.00
N VAL A 19 -30.95 -22.47 -3.41
CA VAL A 19 -32.38 -22.66 -3.31
C VAL A 19 -32.92 -21.55 -2.41
N ILE A 20 -33.66 -20.61 -3.00
CA ILE A 20 -34.47 -19.66 -2.27
C ILE A 20 -35.64 -20.43 -1.66
N ASP A 21 -35.45 -20.86 -0.42
CA ASP A 21 -36.52 -21.45 0.37
C ASP A 21 -37.51 -20.34 0.71
N THR A 22 -38.69 -20.43 0.06
CA THR A 22 -39.78 -19.49 0.30
C THR A 22 -40.27 -19.72 1.73
N PHE A 23 -39.79 -18.89 2.66
CA PHE A 23 -40.29 -18.87 4.03
C PHE A 23 -41.78 -18.51 4.01
N ARG A 24 -42.60 -19.58 4.04
CA ARG A 24 -44.02 -19.48 4.33
C ARG A 24 -44.11 -18.98 5.78
N THR A 25 -44.35 -17.72 5.93
CA THR A 25 -44.56 -17.07 7.24
C THR A 25 -45.69 -17.78 7.96
N ARG A 26 -45.33 -18.74 8.80
CA ARG A 26 -46.26 -19.36 9.74
C ARG A 26 -46.45 -18.33 10.84
N VAL A 27 -47.56 -17.62 10.80
CA VAL A 27 -47.98 -16.71 11.88
C VAL A 27 -48.11 -17.57 13.14
N MET A 28 -47.09 -17.52 13.98
CA MET A 28 -47.18 -18.13 15.32
C MET A 28 -48.09 -17.24 16.19
N PRO A 29 -49.02 -17.84 16.95
CA PRO A 29 -49.81 -17.07 17.91
C PRO A 29 -48.87 -16.43 18.94
N PRO A 30 -49.21 -15.23 19.45
CA PRO A 30 -48.38 -14.53 20.41
C PRO A 30 -48.15 -15.38 21.67
N PRO A 31 -46.98 -15.31 22.30
CA PRO A 31 -46.71 -16.01 23.53
C PRO A 31 -47.66 -15.53 24.62
N ILE A 32 -48.28 -16.47 25.32
CA ILE A 32 -49.19 -16.20 26.45
C ILE A 32 -48.41 -16.32 27.75
N SER A 33 -48.64 -15.37 28.65
CA SER A 33 -48.17 -15.41 30.04
C SER A 33 -48.78 -16.58 30.80
N SER A 34 -48.18 -17.01 31.90
CA SER A 34 -48.69 -18.02 32.82
C SER A 34 -50.12 -17.76 33.29
N ASP A 35 -50.61 -16.52 33.17
CA ASP A 35 -51.94 -16.08 33.56
C ASP A 35 -52.93 -16.01 32.38
N GLY A 36 -52.57 -16.57 31.21
CA GLY A 36 -53.45 -16.64 30.03
C GLY A 36 -53.69 -15.31 29.31
N LYS A 37 -52.99 -14.24 29.65
CA LYS A 37 -53.10 -12.94 28.98
C LYS A 37 -52.04 -12.76 27.90
N PRO A 38 -52.36 -12.12 26.76
CA PRO A 38 -51.37 -11.83 25.73
C PRO A 38 -50.30 -10.87 26.27
N ILE A 39 -49.04 -11.20 26.03
CA ILE A 39 -47.90 -10.33 26.38
C ILE A 39 -47.89 -9.17 25.37
N THR A 40 -48.21 -7.97 25.82
CA THR A 40 -48.06 -6.74 25.03
C THR A 40 -46.63 -6.24 25.22
N ILE A 41 -45.79 -6.40 24.17
CA ILE A 41 -44.47 -5.79 24.17
C ILE A 41 -44.68 -4.28 24.07
N ALA A 42 -44.11 -3.55 25.01
CA ALA A 42 -44.25 -2.09 25.05
C ALA A 42 -43.59 -1.48 23.79
N ARG A 43 -44.26 -0.50 23.18
CA ARG A 43 -43.75 0.19 21.96
C ARG A 43 -42.34 0.77 22.17
N GLU A 44 -41.99 1.15 23.39
CA GLU A 44 -40.68 1.70 23.78
C GLU A 44 -39.53 0.70 23.58
N ASP A 45 -39.75 -0.60 23.78
CA ASP A 45 -38.69 -1.62 23.57
C ASP A 45 -38.41 -1.87 22.08
N VAL A 46 -39.42 -1.73 21.22
CA VAL A 46 -39.25 -1.86 19.75
C VAL A 46 -38.51 -0.63 19.19
N GLU A 47 -38.83 0.57 19.65
CA GLU A 47 -38.14 1.80 19.22
C GLU A 47 -36.69 1.82 19.69
N ARG A 48 -36.39 1.31 20.90
CA ARG A 48 -35.02 1.22 21.41
C ARG A 48 -34.17 0.23 20.60
N THR A 49 -34.74 -0.90 20.17
CA THR A 49 -34.05 -1.90 19.35
C THR A 49 -33.75 -1.38 17.92
N LEU A 50 -34.74 -0.70 17.31
CA LEU A 50 -34.57 -0.05 16.00
C LEU A 50 -33.50 1.06 16.01
N SER A 51 -33.45 1.84 17.11
CA SER A 51 -32.43 2.88 17.28
C SER A 51 -31.02 2.31 17.47
N ALA A 52 -30.89 1.16 18.12
CA ALA A 52 -29.60 0.49 18.31
C ALA A 52 -29.08 -0.09 16.99
N ASP A 53 -29.94 -0.70 16.17
CA ASP A 53 -29.58 -1.23 14.85
C ASP A 53 -29.17 -0.13 13.88
N ASP A 54 -29.86 1.02 13.90
CA ASP A 54 -29.49 2.18 13.09
C ASP A 54 -28.16 2.79 13.52
N ALA A 55 -27.85 2.82 14.80
CA ALA A 55 -26.58 3.29 15.33
C ALA A 55 -25.42 2.36 14.90
N ALA A 56 -25.60 1.05 15.04
CA ALA A 56 -24.62 0.04 14.62
C ALA A 56 -24.36 0.10 13.11
N LYS A 57 -25.40 0.33 12.31
CA LYS A 57 -25.27 0.47 10.85
C LYS A 57 -24.47 1.72 10.47
N ARG A 58 -24.72 2.86 11.11
CA ARG A 58 -23.97 4.11 10.89
C ARG A 58 -22.49 3.97 11.28
N GLU A 59 -22.23 3.29 12.40
CA GLU A 59 -20.84 3.01 12.83
C GLU A 59 -20.11 2.13 11.84
N THR A 60 -20.75 1.05 11.36
CA THR A 60 -20.20 0.15 10.35
C THR A 60 -19.93 0.87 9.03
N GLU A 61 -20.82 1.77 8.61
CA GLU A 61 -20.68 2.56 7.39
C GLU A 61 -19.57 3.62 7.52
N SER A 62 -19.44 4.25 8.69
CA SER A 62 -18.34 5.15 9.04
C SER A 62 -16.99 4.42 9.01
N LEU A 63 -16.88 3.24 9.61
CA LEU A 63 -15.66 2.42 9.59
C LEU A 63 -15.26 2.00 8.17
N ARG A 64 -16.23 1.62 7.32
CA ARG A 64 -15.99 1.30 5.92
C ARG A 64 -15.51 2.52 5.13
N LYS A 65 -16.10 3.69 5.38
CA LYS A 65 -15.69 4.94 4.74
C LYS A 65 -14.26 5.32 5.14
N HIS A 66 -13.93 5.28 6.43
CA HIS A 66 -12.57 5.54 6.91
C HIS A 66 -11.56 4.53 6.35
N ALA A 67 -11.90 3.23 6.29
CA ALA A 67 -11.04 2.22 5.69
C ALA A 67 -10.82 2.45 4.18
N SER A 68 -11.85 2.91 3.44
CA SER A 68 -11.73 3.24 2.02
C SER A 68 -10.91 4.51 1.80
N GLU A 69 -11.09 5.55 2.62
CA GLU A 69 -10.31 6.78 2.59
C GLU A 69 -8.83 6.50 2.90
N GLN A 70 -8.55 5.66 3.90
CA GLN A 70 -7.19 5.25 4.26
C GLN A 70 -6.52 4.43 3.14
N LYS A 71 -7.27 3.54 2.48
CA LYS A 71 -6.78 2.79 1.32
C LYS A 71 -6.48 3.70 0.12
N ILE A 72 -7.30 4.75 -0.12
CA ILE A 72 -7.05 5.73 -1.19
C ILE A 72 -5.83 6.60 -0.83
N ALA A 73 -5.68 7.00 0.43
CA ALA A 73 -4.52 7.78 0.90
C ALA A 73 -3.20 7.00 0.83
N SER A 74 -3.25 5.66 0.90
CA SER A 74 -2.06 4.80 0.79
C SER A 74 -1.62 4.52 -0.64
N ARG A 75 -2.42 4.91 -1.66
CA ARG A 75 -2.06 4.71 -3.07
C ARG A 75 -0.78 5.48 -3.40
N LEU A 76 0.19 4.75 -3.94
CA LEU A 76 1.43 5.33 -4.45
C LEU A 76 1.30 5.49 -5.97
N VAL A 77 1.10 6.73 -6.42
CA VAL A 77 1.13 7.08 -7.84
C VAL A 77 2.51 7.62 -8.19
N LYS A 78 2.88 7.56 -9.46
CA LYS A 78 4.21 7.97 -9.93
C LYS A 78 4.56 9.41 -9.52
N ASP A 79 3.61 10.34 -9.58
CA ASP A 79 3.82 11.74 -9.20
C ASP A 79 4.05 11.92 -7.69
N ALA A 80 3.76 10.90 -6.87
CA ALA A 80 4.04 10.88 -5.44
C ALA A 80 5.43 10.31 -5.09
N LEU A 81 6.20 9.86 -6.10
CA LEU A 81 7.58 9.42 -5.93
C LEU A 81 8.50 10.64 -5.78
N ILE A 82 8.57 11.15 -4.57
CA ILE A 82 9.38 12.31 -4.20
C ILE A 82 10.26 11.93 -3.01
N LEU A 83 11.57 12.14 -3.13
CA LEU A 83 12.54 11.96 -2.05
C LEU A 83 13.50 13.14 -2.05
N GLY A 84 13.61 13.84 -0.92
CA GLY A 84 14.47 15.02 -0.79
C GLY A 84 14.11 16.16 -1.75
N ASP A 85 12.81 16.37 -2.01
CA ASP A 85 12.27 17.33 -2.96
C ASP A 85 12.64 17.08 -4.44
N LEU A 86 13.14 15.88 -4.77
CA LEU A 86 13.30 15.40 -6.14
C LEU A 86 12.22 14.39 -6.49
N SER A 87 11.60 14.58 -7.63
CA SER A 87 10.68 13.60 -8.21
C SER A 87 11.43 12.56 -9.04
N TYR A 88 10.88 11.35 -9.12
CA TYR A 88 11.31 10.39 -10.12
C TYR A 88 11.19 10.99 -11.54
N GLY A 89 12.23 10.85 -12.35
CA GLY A 89 12.28 11.45 -13.69
C GLY A 89 12.65 12.94 -13.73
N ALA A 90 12.98 13.56 -12.59
CA ALA A 90 13.50 14.92 -12.57
C ALA A 90 14.77 15.04 -13.43
N SER A 91 15.01 16.22 -14.01
CA SER A 91 16.16 16.42 -14.87
C SER A 91 17.47 16.60 -14.07
N GLU A 92 18.60 16.33 -14.71
CA GLU A 92 19.93 16.65 -14.15
C GLU A 92 20.03 18.14 -13.74
N SER A 93 19.42 19.03 -14.51
CA SER A 93 19.39 20.47 -14.15
C SER A 93 18.66 20.74 -12.85
N ASP A 94 17.56 20.02 -12.58
CA ASP A 94 16.83 20.15 -11.31
C ASP A 94 17.65 19.63 -10.13
N VAL A 95 18.35 18.49 -10.34
CA VAL A 95 19.28 17.93 -9.34
C VAL A 95 20.35 18.94 -8.98
N ARG A 96 21.02 19.51 -9.99
CA ARG A 96 22.08 20.51 -9.78
C ARG A 96 21.57 21.83 -9.20
N ALA A 97 20.39 22.25 -9.58
CA ALA A 97 19.75 23.44 -9.00
C ALA A 97 19.43 23.24 -7.51
N ARG A 98 19.06 22.02 -7.11
CA ARG A 98 18.66 21.68 -5.73
C ARG A 98 19.87 21.42 -4.82
N TYR A 99 20.85 20.63 -5.30
CA TYR A 99 21.93 20.10 -4.47
C TYR A 99 23.31 20.64 -4.87
N GLY A 100 23.41 21.41 -5.94
CA GLY A 100 24.68 21.92 -6.44
C GLY A 100 25.51 20.86 -7.17
N ALA A 101 26.83 21.01 -7.11
CA ALA A 101 27.76 20.05 -7.69
C ALA A 101 27.89 18.82 -6.77
N PRO A 102 27.84 17.60 -7.30
CA PRO A 102 28.10 16.39 -6.53
C PRO A 102 29.56 16.33 -6.07
N THR A 103 29.80 15.63 -4.96
CA THR A 103 31.16 15.39 -4.44
C THR A 103 31.90 14.35 -5.26
N LYS A 104 31.17 13.41 -5.88
CA LYS A 104 31.72 12.38 -6.76
C LYS A 104 30.73 12.10 -7.90
N ILE A 105 31.28 11.77 -9.07
CA ILE A 105 30.52 11.34 -10.25
C ILE A 105 31.11 10.03 -10.72
N GLU A 106 30.28 9.00 -10.82
CA GLU A 106 30.62 7.75 -11.46
C GLU A 106 29.73 7.54 -12.68
N SER A 107 30.24 6.84 -13.70
CA SER A 107 29.44 6.49 -14.88
C SER A 107 29.80 5.11 -15.39
N GLU A 108 28.77 4.35 -15.74
CA GLU A 108 28.92 3.00 -16.29
C GLU A 108 27.90 2.72 -17.37
N ARG A 109 28.16 1.69 -18.19
CA ARG A 109 27.14 1.12 -19.06
C ARG A 109 26.30 0.13 -18.29
N SER A 110 25.03 0.43 -18.14
CA SER A 110 24.11 -0.42 -17.39
C SER A 110 23.32 -1.36 -18.31
N MET A 111 23.47 -2.66 -18.10
CA MET A 111 22.68 -3.67 -18.81
C MET A 111 21.20 -3.59 -18.45
N ARG A 112 20.88 -3.19 -17.22
CA ARG A 112 19.54 -2.92 -16.75
C ARG A 112 18.82 -1.89 -17.62
N TYR A 113 19.52 -0.90 -18.10
CA TYR A 113 19.00 0.15 -18.97
C TYR A 113 19.39 -0.05 -20.44
N ALA A 114 19.40 -1.31 -20.90
CA ALA A 114 19.67 -1.67 -22.29
C ALA A 114 21.00 -1.10 -22.82
N GLY A 115 22.04 -1.07 -21.98
CA GLY A 115 23.37 -0.57 -22.34
C GLY A 115 23.48 0.96 -22.38
N ARG A 116 22.47 1.70 -21.91
CA ARG A 116 22.55 3.15 -21.71
C ARG A 116 23.55 3.49 -20.60
N THR A 117 24.03 4.71 -20.61
CA THR A 117 24.94 5.19 -19.56
C THR A 117 24.12 5.52 -18.30
N LEU A 118 24.48 4.89 -17.20
CA LEU A 118 24.06 5.24 -15.86
C LEU A 118 25.11 6.21 -15.29
N VAL A 119 24.66 7.31 -14.73
CA VAL A 119 25.52 8.29 -14.05
C VAL A 119 25.08 8.39 -12.61
N GLU A 120 25.96 8.05 -11.68
CA GLU A 120 25.72 8.19 -10.24
C GLU A 120 26.36 9.49 -9.73
N TYR A 121 25.57 10.27 -9.02
CA TYR A 121 25.96 11.46 -8.31
C TYR A 121 25.97 11.20 -6.81
N GLU A 122 27.13 11.23 -6.19
CA GLU A 122 27.24 11.19 -4.72
C GLU A 122 27.32 12.59 -4.14
N TYR A 123 26.57 12.82 -3.08
CA TYR A 123 26.58 14.06 -2.30
C TYR A 123 27.00 13.79 -0.86
N ALA A 124 27.30 14.83 -0.10
CA ALA A 124 27.45 14.73 1.35
C ALA A 124 26.13 14.22 2.00
N ASP A 125 26.21 13.83 3.27
CA ASP A 125 25.06 13.41 4.07
C ASP A 125 24.32 12.18 3.51
N SER A 126 25.08 11.24 2.94
CA SER A 126 24.57 9.93 2.46
C SER A 126 23.42 10.04 1.46
N LEU A 127 23.52 10.98 0.51
CA LEU A 127 22.61 11.10 -0.63
C LEU A 127 23.33 10.63 -1.90
N SER A 128 22.71 9.70 -2.63
CA SER A 128 23.13 9.32 -3.98
C SER A 128 21.96 9.43 -4.96
N ILE A 129 22.26 9.82 -6.19
CA ILE A 129 21.27 10.04 -7.26
C ILE A 129 21.77 9.43 -8.54
N ASP A 130 21.03 8.47 -9.07
CA ASP A 130 21.30 7.83 -10.34
C ASP A 130 20.49 8.48 -11.46
N LEU A 131 21.16 8.76 -12.55
CA LEU A 131 20.56 9.35 -13.76
C LEU A 131 20.80 8.43 -14.98
N VAL A 132 19.78 8.29 -15.78
CA VAL A 132 19.84 7.68 -17.11
C VAL A 132 19.34 8.69 -18.13
N ASP A 133 20.15 8.96 -19.17
CA ASP A 133 19.83 9.97 -20.19
C ASP A 133 19.50 11.35 -19.60
N GLY A 134 20.16 11.73 -18.49
CA GLY A 134 19.94 13.01 -17.80
C GLY A 134 18.66 13.11 -16.97
N SER A 135 17.99 11.99 -16.71
CA SER A 135 16.79 11.91 -15.87
C SER A 135 17.01 11.02 -14.66
N VAL A 136 16.53 11.46 -13.51
CA VAL A 136 16.62 10.72 -12.23
C VAL A 136 15.87 9.39 -12.35
N CYS A 137 16.58 8.28 -12.16
CA CYS A 137 16.02 6.94 -12.13
C CYS A 137 16.04 6.31 -10.73
N LEU A 138 16.95 6.72 -9.85
CA LEU A 138 16.99 6.30 -8.45
C LEU A 138 17.52 7.44 -7.57
N VAL A 139 16.94 7.59 -6.39
CA VAL A 139 17.47 8.42 -5.30
C VAL A 139 17.59 7.54 -4.08
N LYS A 140 18.73 7.61 -3.40
CA LYS A 140 19.00 6.86 -2.18
C LYS A 140 19.49 7.79 -1.08
N ILE A 141 18.94 7.62 0.12
CA ILE A 141 19.39 8.29 1.34
C ILE A 141 19.58 7.28 2.47
N SER A 142 20.58 7.48 3.31
CA SER A 142 20.86 6.65 4.48
C SER A 142 21.47 7.45 5.63
N ASP A 143 21.71 6.81 6.77
CA ASP A 143 22.44 7.31 7.95
C ASP A 143 22.06 8.73 8.42
N ARG A 144 22.83 9.71 7.96
CA ARG A 144 22.79 11.11 8.48
C ARG A 144 21.88 12.02 7.67
N SER A 145 21.18 11.48 6.68
CA SER A 145 20.33 12.30 5.83
C SER A 145 19.15 12.87 6.61
N ASN A 146 18.93 14.18 6.50
CA ASN A 146 17.76 14.87 7.03
C ASN A 146 16.61 14.95 6.01
N LEU A 147 16.80 14.34 4.83
CA LEU A 147 15.80 14.34 3.78
C LEU A 147 14.65 13.40 4.12
N SER A 148 13.53 13.60 3.48
CA SER A 148 12.33 12.78 3.68
C SER A 148 11.65 12.46 2.36
N SER A 149 10.84 11.40 2.36
CA SER A 149 9.90 11.16 1.28
C SER A 149 8.83 12.25 1.20
N GLY A 150 8.13 12.37 0.09
CA GLY A 150 7.04 13.34 -0.10
C GLY A 150 5.90 13.22 0.94
N LYS A 151 5.77 12.06 1.60
CA LYS A 151 4.83 11.84 2.71
C LYS A 151 5.48 12.04 4.11
N GLY A 152 6.73 12.49 4.18
CA GLY A 152 7.42 12.85 5.42
C GLY A 152 8.16 11.73 6.14
N VAL A 153 8.25 10.52 5.57
CA VAL A 153 9.06 9.43 6.13
C VAL A 153 10.54 9.75 5.92
N ARG A 154 11.33 9.57 6.98
CA ARG A 154 12.77 9.85 7.03
C ARG A 154 13.52 8.71 7.71
N ILE A 155 14.84 8.77 7.69
CA ILE A 155 15.69 7.89 8.50
C ILE A 155 15.30 7.99 9.97
N GLY A 156 15.19 6.87 10.67
CA GLY A 156 14.74 6.78 12.06
C GLY A 156 13.22 6.76 12.25
N THR A 157 12.41 6.84 11.18
CA THR A 157 10.95 6.63 11.29
C THR A 157 10.67 5.17 11.71
N SER A 158 9.81 4.95 12.69
CA SER A 158 9.46 3.59 13.13
C SER A 158 8.63 2.86 12.08
N THR A 159 8.73 1.51 12.04
CA THR A 159 7.91 0.68 11.14
C THR A 159 6.42 0.85 11.36
N THR A 160 6.00 1.14 12.59
CA THR A 160 4.59 1.43 12.91
C THR A 160 4.14 2.72 12.23
N GLU A 161 4.93 3.78 12.33
CA GLU A 161 4.65 5.07 11.69
C GLU A 161 4.72 4.97 10.17
N LEU A 162 5.71 4.25 9.61
CA LEU A 162 5.82 3.98 8.19
C LEU A 162 4.53 3.35 7.64
N ARG A 163 4.02 2.31 8.31
CA ARG A 163 2.76 1.65 7.93
C ARG A 163 1.52 2.54 8.11
N GLN A 164 1.52 3.43 9.07
CA GLN A 164 0.44 4.43 9.21
C GLN A 164 0.40 5.39 8.03
N ILE A 165 1.57 5.78 7.50
CA ILE A 165 1.72 6.76 6.41
C ILE A 165 1.53 6.12 5.03
N TYR A 166 2.14 4.95 4.79
CA TYR A 166 2.15 4.29 3.49
C TYR A 166 1.19 3.09 3.37
N GLY A 167 0.62 2.62 4.49
CA GLY A 167 -0.14 1.37 4.54
C GLY A 167 0.76 0.15 4.69
N GLU A 168 0.22 -1.03 4.41
CA GLU A 168 1.02 -2.25 4.37
C GLU A 168 1.91 -2.27 3.12
N PRO A 169 3.17 -2.75 3.22
CA PRO A 169 4.06 -2.85 2.07
C PRO A 169 3.50 -3.81 1.00
N SER A 170 3.77 -3.51 -0.25
CA SER A 170 3.43 -4.38 -1.39
C SER A 170 4.21 -5.70 -1.34
N LEU A 171 5.45 -5.63 -0.85
CA LEU A 171 6.37 -6.75 -0.70
C LEU A 171 7.30 -6.48 0.48
N ILE A 172 7.65 -7.53 1.23
CA ILE A 172 8.78 -7.52 2.18
C ILE A 172 9.82 -8.47 1.63
N TYR A 173 11.01 -7.97 1.36
CA TYR A 173 12.13 -8.75 0.85
C TYR A 173 13.38 -8.49 1.72
N GLY A 174 13.76 -9.48 2.52
CA GLY A 174 14.79 -9.30 3.54
C GLY A 174 14.37 -8.26 4.57
N GLU A 175 15.13 -7.19 4.69
CA GLU A 175 14.88 -6.05 5.56
C GLU A 175 14.15 -4.90 4.84
N ASP A 176 13.94 -5.02 3.53
CA ASP A 176 13.28 -3.99 2.72
C ASP A 176 11.75 -4.11 2.78
N TYR A 177 11.08 -3.01 3.15
CA TYR A 177 9.64 -2.80 2.99
C TYR A 177 9.39 -2.04 1.70
N ILE A 178 8.81 -2.71 0.71
CA ILE A 178 8.70 -2.23 -0.66
C ILE A 178 7.26 -1.79 -0.96
N TYR A 179 7.13 -0.59 -1.51
CA TYR A 179 5.87 0.02 -1.92
C TYR A 179 5.97 0.37 -3.40
N PHE A 180 5.34 -0.44 -4.26
CA PHE A 180 5.35 -0.21 -5.70
C PHE A 180 4.37 0.91 -6.10
N SER A 181 4.73 1.61 -7.18
CA SER A 181 3.77 2.47 -7.87
C SER A 181 2.65 1.62 -8.49
N GLU A 182 1.41 2.11 -8.42
CA GLU A 182 0.28 1.43 -9.05
C GLU A 182 0.32 1.48 -10.57
N GLU A 183 1.01 2.48 -11.13
CA GLU A 183 1.12 2.69 -12.56
C GLU A 183 2.25 1.86 -13.18
N ASP A 184 3.32 1.62 -12.40
CA ASP A 184 4.50 0.87 -12.84
C ASP A 184 5.09 0.08 -11.66
N PRO A 185 4.95 -1.25 -11.64
CA PRO A 185 5.44 -2.09 -10.55
C PRO A 185 6.97 -2.25 -10.53
N THR A 186 7.71 -1.64 -11.44
CA THR A 186 9.18 -1.64 -11.42
C THR A 186 9.75 -0.48 -10.62
N ILE A 187 8.93 0.55 -10.33
CA ILE A 187 9.31 1.74 -9.58
C ILE A 187 8.53 1.85 -8.27
N GLY A 188 9.12 2.52 -7.29
CA GLY A 188 8.49 2.68 -5.99
C GLY A 188 9.41 3.24 -4.93
N PHE A 189 9.07 2.94 -3.68
CA PHE A 189 9.95 3.11 -2.53
C PHE A 189 10.37 1.75 -1.99
N ALA A 190 11.64 1.63 -1.58
CA ALA A 190 12.11 0.61 -0.66
C ALA A 190 12.62 1.30 0.60
N PHE A 191 12.13 0.87 1.75
CA PHE A 191 12.57 1.30 3.07
C PHE A 191 13.28 0.13 3.72
N GLU A 192 14.58 0.22 3.89
CA GLU A 192 15.35 -0.76 4.65
C GLU A 192 15.07 -0.55 6.14
N ILE A 193 14.79 -1.65 6.84
CA ILE A 193 14.39 -1.62 8.24
C ILE A 193 15.48 -2.26 9.10
N GLU A 194 16.13 -1.48 9.94
CA GLU A 194 17.06 -1.96 10.94
C GLU A 194 16.52 -1.70 12.34
N HIS A 195 16.48 -2.73 13.20
CA HIS A 195 15.98 -2.64 14.59
C HIS A 195 14.57 -2.04 14.75
N GLY A 196 13.73 -2.15 13.71
CA GLY A 196 12.35 -1.62 13.71
C GLY A 196 12.22 -0.16 13.28
N TYR A 197 13.27 0.40 12.72
CA TYR A 197 13.32 1.78 12.21
C TYR A 197 13.84 1.80 10.78
N VAL A 198 13.45 2.82 10.01
CA VAL A 198 13.96 3.06 8.66
C VAL A 198 15.42 3.49 8.75
N ASP A 199 16.31 2.77 8.07
CA ASP A 199 17.75 3.00 8.03
C ASP A 199 18.22 3.52 6.66
N GLU A 200 17.59 3.05 5.59
CA GLU A 200 17.83 3.53 4.23
C GLU A 200 16.49 3.74 3.50
N ILE A 201 16.43 4.71 2.59
CA ILE A 201 15.29 4.94 1.71
C ILE A 201 15.79 5.00 0.27
N LYS A 202 15.23 4.15 -0.58
CA LYS A 202 15.40 4.18 -2.04
C LYS A 202 14.08 4.63 -2.67
N MET A 203 14.13 5.50 -3.67
CA MET A 203 12.99 5.94 -4.45
C MET A 203 13.33 5.91 -5.94
N GLY A 204 12.55 5.20 -6.71
CA GLY A 204 12.71 5.11 -8.15
C GLY A 204 12.66 3.67 -8.64
N ASP A 205 13.51 3.36 -9.61
CA ASP A 205 13.65 2.02 -10.20
C ASP A 205 14.41 1.09 -9.23
N LEU A 206 13.68 0.17 -8.58
CA LEU A 206 14.21 -0.65 -7.50
C LEU A 206 15.00 -1.88 -7.97
N GLY A 207 14.92 -2.28 -9.25
CA GLY A 207 15.67 -3.38 -9.80
C GLY A 207 15.26 -4.78 -9.37
N LEU A 208 14.02 -4.94 -9.02
CA LEU A 208 13.42 -6.17 -8.50
C LEU A 208 12.85 -7.04 -9.62
#